data_2f7b18bef0ecf050b1c40a343d9e8f70
#
_entry.id   2f7b18bef0ecf050b1c40a343d9e8f70
#
_cell.length_a   1.000
_cell.length_b   1.000
_cell.length_c   1.000
_cell.angle_alpha   90.00
_cell.angle_beta   90.00
_cell.angle_gamma   90.00
#
_symmetry.space_group_name_H-M   'P 1'
#
loop_
_entity.id
_entity.type
_entity.pdbx_description
1 polymer ?
#
loop_
_entity_poly.entity_id
_entity_poly.type
_entity_poly.pdbx_seq_one_letter_code
_entity_poly.pdbx_strand_id
1 'polypeptide(L)'
;MKVLAIQRAEQFSPNSVEKDNAIMEAVVSRLRQQGHEVSVVREGADCLSHVASSSCLSATPSDSSDTFPLIITMSRLPETLEWLKLQQGSRVINSAEGIARCARKEIDALMRRIGTPMPPTEGADGYWLKRGDMAAQTKDDVQYAADHQDLEEKKSQMQARGITDIVVSAHVKGDLVKFYGVLGTGFFRCFYPTDDGGSKFGDEALNGKAHHYAFQTACLHQQAEQLAAQAGILVYGGDCIVRADGTYCVIDFNDWPSFSRCREEAADAIVKRVMMEMEECNEKSR
;
A
#
# COMPACT_ATOMS: atom_id res chain seq x y z
N MET A 1 7.24 -18.56 17.65
CA MET A 1 7.10 -19.08 16.28
C MET A 1 8.13 -18.46 15.36
N LYS A 2 8.44 -19.12 14.21
CA LYS A 2 9.28 -18.53 13.17
C LYS A 2 8.44 -17.57 12.31
N VAL A 3 8.99 -16.40 11.99
CA VAL A 3 8.36 -15.37 11.15
C VAL A 3 9.34 -14.97 10.07
N LEU A 4 8.87 -14.86 8.83
CA LEU A 4 9.63 -14.26 7.74
C LEU A 4 9.12 -12.83 7.50
N ALA A 5 10.02 -11.87 7.52
CA ALA A 5 9.76 -10.47 7.19
C ALA A 5 10.44 -10.11 5.87
N ILE A 6 9.66 -9.70 4.86
CA ILE A 6 10.17 -9.37 3.53
C ILE A 6 10.05 -7.86 3.31
N GLN A 7 11.18 -7.18 3.26
CA GLN A 7 11.28 -5.75 2.94
C GLN A 7 11.08 -5.53 1.44
N ARG A 8 10.54 -4.38 1.08
CA ARG A 8 10.29 -3.95 -0.31
C ARG A 8 11.59 -3.78 -1.09
N ALA A 9 11.61 -4.15 -2.37
CA ALA A 9 12.69 -3.82 -3.28
C ALA A 9 12.81 -2.29 -3.47
N GLU A 10 14.04 -1.78 -3.53
CA GLU A 10 14.33 -0.33 -3.53
C GLU A 10 13.67 0.43 -4.68
N GLN A 11 13.52 -0.22 -5.84
CA GLN A 11 12.85 0.36 -7.01
C GLN A 11 11.38 0.75 -6.76
N PHE A 12 10.71 0.14 -5.78
CA PHE A 12 9.34 0.47 -5.38
C PHE A 12 9.26 1.44 -4.19
N SER A 13 10.41 1.90 -3.70
CA SER A 13 10.52 2.87 -2.59
C SER A 13 11.27 4.14 -2.98
N PRO A 14 10.98 4.78 -4.13
CA PRO A 14 11.70 5.98 -4.54
C PRO A 14 11.61 7.05 -3.45
N ASN A 15 12.77 7.53 -2.98
CA ASN A 15 12.91 8.51 -1.88
C ASN A 15 12.31 8.07 -0.53
N SER A 16 12.08 6.77 -0.32
CA SER A 16 11.39 6.26 0.88
C SER A 16 11.98 4.97 1.44
N VAL A 17 13.11 4.48 0.93
CA VAL A 17 13.73 3.20 1.35
C VAL A 17 13.95 3.15 2.87
N GLU A 18 14.53 4.20 3.45
CA GLU A 18 14.78 4.27 4.90
C GLU A 18 13.47 4.28 5.72
N LYS A 19 12.44 4.97 5.21
CA LYS A 19 11.13 5.04 5.88
C LYS A 19 10.41 3.70 5.86
N ASP A 20 10.47 2.99 4.73
CA ASP A 20 9.87 1.67 4.56
C ASP A 20 10.63 0.61 5.40
N ASN A 21 11.96 0.68 5.44
CA ASN A 21 12.76 -0.17 6.33
C ASN A 21 12.41 0.08 7.79
N ALA A 22 12.28 1.33 8.20
CA ALA A 22 12.06 1.69 9.58
C ALA A 22 10.71 1.20 10.14
N ILE A 23 9.62 1.18 9.36
CA ILE A 23 8.36 0.57 9.82
C ILE A 23 8.49 -0.94 9.93
N MET A 24 9.14 -1.62 8.97
CA MET A 24 9.37 -3.06 9.05
C MET A 24 10.22 -3.42 10.28
N GLU A 25 11.30 -2.68 10.54
CA GLU A 25 12.14 -2.87 11.72
C GLU A 25 11.39 -2.66 13.03
N ALA A 26 10.51 -1.64 13.10
CA ALA A 26 9.69 -1.40 14.28
C ALA A 26 8.72 -2.57 14.56
N VAL A 27 8.12 -3.16 13.52
CA VAL A 27 7.27 -4.36 13.64
C VAL A 27 8.09 -5.58 14.04
N VAL A 28 9.22 -5.83 13.39
CA VAL A 28 10.14 -6.95 13.69
C VAL A 28 10.64 -6.89 15.12
N SER A 29 11.04 -5.69 15.58
CA SER A 29 11.51 -5.51 16.96
C SER A 29 10.44 -5.94 17.99
N ARG A 30 9.18 -5.55 17.79
CA ARG A 30 8.05 -5.91 18.65
C ARG A 30 7.75 -7.40 18.65
N LEU A 31 7.77 -8.02 17.47
CA LEU A 31 7.60 -9.47 17.36
C LEU A 31 8.71 -10.23 18.08
N ARG A 32 9.96 -9.78 17.97
CA ARG A 32 11.10 -10.36 18.74
C ARG A 32 10.95 -10.19 20.23
N GLN A 33 10.49 -9.02 20.69
CA GLN A 33 10.20 -8.76 22.13
C GLN A 33 9.11 -9.69 22.67
N GLN A 34 8.16 -10.13 21.82
CA GLN A 34 7.14 -11.13 22.16
C GLN A 34 7.64 -12.59 22.07
N GLY A 35 8.94 -12.80 21.83
CA GLY A 35 9.55 -14.13 21.80
C GLY A 35 9.43 -14.85 20.46
N HIS A 36 9.14 -14.12 19.36
CA HIS A 36 9.14 -14.71 18.03
C HIS A 36 10.55 -14.67 17.42
N GLU A 37 10.91 -15.71 16.66
CA GLU A 37 12.13 -15.75 15.86
C GLU A 37 11.83 -15.13 14.48
N VAL A 38 12.43 -13.97 14.18
CA VAL A 38 12.13 -13.23 12.97
C VAL A 38 13.34 -13.16 12.06
N SER A 39 13.24 -13.78 10.89
CA SER A 39 14.18 -13.63 9.77
C SER A 39 13.76 -12.46 8.90
N VAL A 40 14.69 -11.59 8.53
CA VAL A 40 14.43 -10.43 7.69
C VAL A 40 15.21 -10.57 6.39
N VAL A 41 14.51 -10.46 5.27
CA VAL A 41 15.11 -10.48 3.93
C VAL A 41 14.61 -9.30 3.12
N ARG A 42 15.37 -8.88 2.12
CA ARG A 42 14.89 -7.91 1.12
C ARG A 42 14.41 -8.65 -0.12
N GLU A 43 13.31 -8.20 -0.67
CA GLU A 43 12.79 -8.68 -1.95
C GLU A 43 13.84 -8.52 -3.08
N GLY A 44 13.96 -9.52 -3.94
CA GLY A 44 14.91 -9.59 -5.06
C GLY A 44 15.53 -10.98 -5.22
N ALA A 45 16.54 -11.10 -6.09
CA ALA A 45 17.17 -12.38 -6.43
C ALA A 45 17.70 -13.15 -5.22
N ASP A 46 18.23 -12.44 -4.22
CA ASP A 46 18.76 -13.05 -2.99
C ASP A 46 17.64 -13.53 -2.04
N CYS A 47 16.45 -12.93 -2.10
CA CYS A 47 15.31 -13.33 -1.28
C CYS A 47 14.89 -14.78 -1.58
N LEU A 48 14.71 -15.09 -2.85
CA LEU A 48 14.27 -16.41 -3.28
C LEU A 48 15.36 -17.48 -3.08
N SER A 49 16.65 -17.13 -3.22
CA SER A 49 17.76 -18.03 -2.98
C SER A 49 17.99 -18.32 -1.49
N HIS A 50 17.83 -17.34 -0.61
CA HIS A 50 17.88 -17.52 0.84
C HIS A 50 16.73 -18.38 1.36
N VAL A 51 15.53 -18.19 0.83
CA VAL A 51 14.36 -19.00 1.17
C VAL A 51 14.44 -20.39 0.53
N ALA A 52 15.06 -20.51 -0.66
CA ALA A 52 15.29 -21.78 -1.33
C ALA A 52 16.40 -22.63 -0.68
N SER A 53 17.43 -22.00 -0.14
CA SER A 53 18.49 -22.71 0.60
C SER A 53 18.04 -23.16 1.99
N SER A 54 16.95 -22.59 2.53
CA SER A 54 16.23 -23.11 3.70
C SER A 54 15.19 -24.15 3.25
N SER A 55 15.59 -25.19 2.50
CA SER A 55 14.87 -26.44 2.13
C SER A 55 13.41 -26.35 1.62
N CYS A 56 12.88 -25.17 1.27
CA CYS A 56 11.48 -25.01 0.87
C CYS A 56 11.19 -25.22 -0.64
N LEU A 57 12.19 -25.52 -1.49
CA LEU A 57 11.99 -25.79 -2.93
C LEU A 57 12.12 -27.26 -3.35
N SER A 58 12.36 -28.17 -2.43
CA SER A 58 12.24 -29.60 -2.75
C SER A 58 10.76 -30.01 -2.66
N ALA A 59 10.19 -30.42 -3.76
CA ALA A 59 8.81 -30.85 -3.93
C ALA A 59 8.43 -32.16 -3.20
N THR A 60 8.98 -32.43 -2.03
CA THR A 60 8.58 -33.56 -1.18
C THR A 60 8.32 -33.07 0.24
N PRO A 61 7.08 -33.20 0.76
CA PRO A 61 6.71 -32.75 2.10
C PRO A 61 7.20 -33.78 3.15
N SER A 62 8.47 -33.76 3.52
CA SER A 62 8.98 -34.72 4.50
C SER A 62 9.73 -34.12 5.70
N ASP A 63 9.87 -32.78 5.84
CA ASP A 63 10.40 -32.23 7.09
C ASP A 63 9.72 -30.89 7.44
N SER A 64 8.89 -30.93 8.47
CA SER A 64 8.07 -29.82 8.97
C SER A 64 8.86 -28.74 9.74
N SER A 65 10.21 -28.74 9.69
CA SER A 65 11.05 -27.88 10.52
C SER A 65 11.35 -26.50 9.94
N ASP A 66 11.14 -26.27 8.64
CA ASP A 66 11.58 -25.05 7.94
C ASP A 66 10.46 -24.17 7.36
N THR A 67 9.22 -24.40 7.74
CA THR A 67 8.11 -23.54 7.32
C THR A 67 7.98 -22.31 8.22
N PHE A 68 7.70 -21.15 7.61
CA PHE A 68 7.33 -19.95 8.33
C PHE A 68 5.80 -19.89 8.47
N PRO A 69 5.24 -20.16 9.66
CA PRO A 69 3.78 -20.07 9.86
C PRO A 69 3.22 -18.67 9.61
N LEU A 70 4.09 -17.66 9.69
CA LEU A 70 3.75 -16.27 9.41
C LEU A 70 4.78 -15.62 8.48
N ILE A 71 4.28 -14.95 7.44
CA ILE A 71 5.07 -14.10 6.54
C ILE A 71 4.47 -12.71 6.57
N ILE A 72 5.24 -11.70 6.96
CA ILE A 72 4.89 -10.29 6.82
C ILE A 72 5.67 -9.71 5.64
N THR A 73 4.99 -9.03 4.72
CA THR A 73 5.64 -8.66 3.46
C THR A 73 5.23 -7.29 2.94
N MET A 74 6.21 -6.57 2.41
CA MET A 74 6.04 -5.34 1.63
C MET A 74 6.37 -5.58 0.14
N SER A 75 6.38 -6.83 -0.31
CA SER A 75 6.80 -7.24 -1.66
C SER A 75 5.90 -6.70 -2.76
N ARG A 76 6.49 -6.47 -3.94
CA ARG A 76 5.79 -6.03 -5.16
C ARG A 76 6.33 -6.68 -6.43
N LEU A 77 7.45 -7.40 -6.37
CA LEU A 77 7.98 -8.11 -7.53
C LEU A 77 7.06 -9.27 -7.91
N PRO A 78 6.71 -9.44 -9.19
CA PRO A 78 5.84 -10.51 -9.64
C PRO A 78 6.30 -11.90 -9.19
N GLU A 79 7.58 -12.20 -9.29
CA GLU A 79 8.18 -13.47 -8.89
C GLU A 79 8.01 -13.72 -7.39
N THR A 80 8.16 -12.71 -6.55
CA THR A 80 7.94 -12.83 -5.11
C THR A 80 6.46 -13.02 -4.78
N LEU A 81 5.56 -12.32 -5.47
CA LEU A 81 4.13 -12.50 -5.29
C LEU A 81 3.66 -13.90 -5.72
N GLU A 82 4.18 -14.44 -6.83
CA GLU A 82 3.88 -15.82 -7.23
C GLU A 82 4.39 -16.83 -6.22
N TRP A 83 5.60 -16.64 -5.69
CA TRP A 83 6.13 -17.49 -4.62
C TRP A 83 5.25 -17.41 -3.35
N LEU A 84 4.81 -16.22 -2.94
CA LEU A 84 3.93 -16.04 -1.77
C LEU A 84 2.59 -16.77 -1.92
N LYS A 85 2.00 -16.83 -3.12
CA LYS A 85 0.76 -17.59 -3.39
C LYS A 85 0.91 -19.09 -3.16
N LEU A 86 2.12 -19.62 -3.31
CA LEU A 86 2.41 -21.03 -3.11
C LEU A 86 2.60 -21.41 -1.63
N GLN A 87 2.67 -20.43 -0.71
CA GLN A 87 2.91 -20.66 0.72
C GLN A 87 1.62 -21.08 1.46
N GLN A 88 1.03 -22.22 1.08
CA GLN A 88 -0.28 -22.69 1.58
C GLN A 88 -0.32 -22.94 3.10
N GLY A 89 0.82 -23.21 3.74
CA GLY A 89 0.93 -23.44 5.18
C GLY A 89 1.22 -22.17 5.99
N SER A 90 1.34 -21.02 5.34
CA SER A 90 1.74 -19.74 5.95
C SER A 90 0.60 -18.73 5.92
N ARG A 91 0.47 -17.96 6.99
CA ARG A 91 -0.33 -16.73 6.95
C ARG A 91 0.51 -15.60 6.37
N VAL A 92 0.09 -15.02 5.24
CA VAL A 92 0.80 -13.94 4.55
C VAL A 92 0.08 -12.60 4.78
N ILE A 93 0.80 -11.57 5.23
CA ILE A 93 0.28 -10.23 5.55
C ILE A 93 1.16 -9.13 4.91
N ASN A 94 0.66 -8.36 3.96
CA ASN A 94 -0.61 -8.51 3.25
C ASN A 94 -0.57 -9.69 2.28
N SER A 95 -1.74 -10.24 1.92
CA SER A 95 -1.77 -11.37 0.99
C SER A 95 -1.27 -10.97 -0.40
N ALA A 96 -0.69 -11.93 -1.14
CA ALA A 96 -0.19 -11.69 -2.49
C ALA A 96 -1.30 -11.21 -3.45
N GLU A 97 -2.51 -11.77 -3.33
CA GLU A 97 -3.69 -11.34 -4.11
C GLU A 97 -4.13 -9.93 -3.73
N GLY A 98 -4.09 -9.60 -2.45
CA GLY A 98 -4.41 -8.25 -1.97
C GLY A 98 -3.42 -7.21 -2.49
N ILE A 99 -2.13 -7.50 -2.44
CA ILE A 99 -1.08 -6.64 -3.00
C ILE A 99 -1.29 -6.45 -4.50
N ALA A 100 -1.57 -7.51 -5.25
CA ALA A 100 -1.83 -7.42 -6.68
C ALA A 100 -3.05 -6.53 -6.99
N ARG A 101 -4.13 -6.59 -6.17
CA ARG A 101 -5.31 -5.73 -6.31
C ARG A 101 -5.03 -4.26 -6.00
N CYS A 102 -3.91 -3.93 -5.37
CA CYS A 102 -3.46 -2.55 -5.19
C CYS A 102 -2.79 -1.95 -6.44
N ALA A 103 -2.60 -2.72 -7.53
CA ALA A 103 -2.29 -2.12 -8.82
C ALA A 103 -3.36 -1.08 -9.17
N ARG A 104 -2.95 0.10 -9.62
CA ARG A 104 -3.83 1.28 -9.71
C ARG A 104 -5.12 1.02 -10.49
N LYS A 105 -5.06 0.33 -11.62
CA LYS A 105 -6.22 -0.02 -12.44
C LYS A 105 -7.21 -0.91 -11.68
N GLU A 106 -6.71 -1.90 -10.97
CA GLU A 106 -7.53 -2.84 -10.20
C GLU A 106 -8.18 -2.18 -9.00
N ILE A 107 -7.42 -1.37 -8.24
CA ILE A 107 -7.95 -0.68 -7.08
C ILE A 107 -8.94 0.42 -7.48
N ASP A 108 -8.73 1.12 -8.59
CA ASP A 108 -9.67 2.10 -9.16
C ASP A 108 -11.00 1.43 -9.54
N ALA A 109 -10.94 0.27 -10.22
CA ALA A 109 -12.13 -0.52 -10.55
C ALA A 109 -12.85 -1.02 -9.29
N LEU A 110 -12.12 -1.44 -8.26
CA LEU A 110 -12.70 -1.85 -6.99
C LEU A 110 -13.38 -0.67 -6.29
N MET A 111 -12.73 0.49 -6.19
CA MET A 111 -13.30 1.70 -5.60
C MET A 111 -14.61 2.10 -6.28
N ARG A 112 -14.67 2.09 -7.62
CA ARG A 112 -15.91 2.35 -8.38
C ARG A 112 -17.00 1.34 -8.05
N ARG A 113 -16.67 0.06 -8.03
CA ARG A 113 -17.64 -1.04 -7.76
C ARG A 113 -18.28 -0.92 -6.37
N ILE A 114 -17.52 -0.52 -5.34
CA ILE A 114 -18.05 -0.41 -3.96
C ILE A 114 -18.56 0.99 -3.62
N GLY A 115 -18.58 1.92 -4.60
CA GLY A 115 -19.09 3.26 -4.41
C GLY A 115 -18.20 4.17 -3.55
N THR A 116 -16.88 3.94 -3.53
CA THR A 116 -15.93 4.87 -2.89
C THR A 116 -16.02 6.23 -3.56
N PRO A 117 -16.14 7.34 -2.83
CA PRO A 117 -16.07 8.68 -3.42
C PRO A 117 -14.74 8.87 -4.15
N MET A 118 -14.78 9.12 -5.45
CA MET A 118 -13.60 9.28 -6.30
C MET A 118 -13.69 10.60 -7.08
N PRO A 119 -12.54 11.12 -7.58
CA PRO A 119 -12.58 12.21 -8.56
C PRO A 119 -13.41 11.81 -9.79
N PRO A 120 -14.12 12.76 -10.40
CA PRO A 120 -14.77 12.53 -11.68
C PRO A 120 -13.73 12.27 -12.79
N THR A 121 -14.17 11.76 -13.93
CA THR A 121 -13.31 11.57 -15.10
C THR A 121 -13.08 12.87 -15.87
N GLU A 122 -14.02 13.81 -15.78
CA GLU A 122 -14.02 15.10 -16.46
C GLU A 122 -14.06 16.25 -15.45
N GLY A 123 -13.35 17.34 -15.75
CA GLY A 123 -13.30 18.52 -14.88
C GLY A 123 -12.69 19.74 -15.62
N ALA A 124 -12.92 20.93 -15.03
CA ALA A 124 -12.43 22.19 -15.59
C ALA A 124 -11.03 22.60 -15.10
N ASP A 125 -10.51 21.93 -14.09
CA ASP A 125 -9.28 22.33 -13.39
C ASP A 125 -8.07 21.43 -13.75
N GLY A 126 -8.14 20.73 -14.90
CA GLY A 126 -7.09 19.82 -15.38
C GLY A 126 -7.29 18.37 -14.95
N TYR A 127 -6.28 17.56 -15.24
CA TYR A 127 -6.34 16.11 -15.14
C TYR A 127 -5.10 15.52 -14.52
N TRP A 128 -5.24 14.36 -13.90
CA TRP A 128 -4.14 13.52 -13.46
C TRP A 128 -4.08 12.27 -14.31
N LEU A 129 -2.90 12.01 -14.89
CA LEU A 129 -2.57 10.75 -15.54
C LEU A 129 -1.69 9.96 -14.60
N LYS A 130 -2.05 8.72 -14.36
CA LYS A 130 -1.30 7.83 -13.47
C LYS A 130 -1.08 6.49 -14.15
N ARG A 131 0.13 5.95 -14.04
CA ARG A 131 0.44 4.59 -14.47
C ARG A 131 -0.51 3.60 -13.79
N GLY A 132 -1.14 2.70 -14.56
CA GLY A 132 -2.20 1.82 -14.09
C GLY A 132 -1.77 0.41 -13.72
N ASP A 133 -0.71 -0.11 -14.38
CA ASP A 133 -0.26 -1.51 -14.26
C ASP A 133 0.52 -1.81 -12.97
N MET A 134 1.21 -0.81 -12.41
CA MET A 134 2.01 -0.97 -11.18
C MET A 134 2.14 0.35 -10.41
N ALA A 135 2.78 0.29 -9.24
CA ALA A 135 3.12 1.48 -8.47
C ALA A 135 4.08 2.40 -9.23
N ALA A 136 3.91 3.71 -9.08
CA ALA A 136 4.79 4.71 -9.67
C ALA A 136 6.24 4.53 -9.19
N GLN A 137 7.16 4.41 -10.14
CA GLN A 137 8.60 4.26 -9.92
C GLN A 137 9.35 5.58 -10.12
N THR A 138 8.81 6.43 -11.00
CA THR A 138 9.39 7.73 -11.33
C THR A 138 8.33 8.83 -11.23
N LYS A 139 8.77 10.09 -11.23
CA LYS A 139 7.86 11.24 -11.27
C LYS A 139 6.97 11.22 -12.52
N ASP A 140 7.50 10.76 -13.65
CA ASP A 140 6.78 10.73 -14.92
C ASP A 140 5.70 9.64 -15.01
N ASP A 141 5.56 8.81 -13.98
CA ASP A 141 4.47 7.81 -13.86
C ASP A 141 3.19 8.41 -13.26
N VAL A 142 3.28 9.65 -12.74
CA VAL A 142 2.14 10.46 -12.27
C VAL A 142 2.33 11.87 -12.79
N GLN A 143 1.44 12.34 -13.67
CA GLN A 143 1.55 13.63 -14.32
C GLN A 143 0.25 14.42 -14.22
N TYR A 144 0.36 15.74 -14.04
CA TYR A 144 -0.76 16.67 -14.15
C TYR A 144 -0.81 17.24 -15.58
N ALA A 145 -2.00 17.28 -16.17
CA ALA A 145 -2.30 17.93 -17.44
C ALA A 145 -3.26 19.11 -17.20
N ALA A 146 -2.95 20.26 -17.77
CA ALA A 146 -3.72 21.47 -17.54
C ALA A 146 -5.07 21.48 -18.30
N ASP A 147 -5.13 20.83 -19.46
CA ASP A 147 -6.29 20.72 -20.32
C ASP A 147 -6.27 19.43 -21.14
N HIS A 148 -7.25 19.26 -22.02
CA HIS A 148 -7.36 18.07 -22.88
C HIS A 148 -6.22 17.93 -23.90
N GLN A 149 -5.67 19.03 -24.40
CA GLN A 149 -4.54 18.96 -25.33
C GLN A 149 -3.30 18.42 -24.61
N ASP A 150 -2.97 18.99 -23.45
CA ASP A 150 -1.85 18.55 -22.59
C ASP A 150 -2.06 17.10 -22.10
N LEU A 151 -3.33 16.70 -21.83
CA LEU A 151 -3.69 15.33 -21.47
C LEU A 151 -3.30 14.34 -22.57
N GLU A 152 -3.66 14.60 -23.83
CA GLU A 152 -3.36 13.68 -24.94
C GLU A 152 -1.86 13.67 -25.29
N GLU A 153 -1.16 14.79 -25.16
CA GLU A 153 0.30 14.85 -25.30
C GLU A 153 1.00 13.98 -24.26
N LYS A 154 0.66 14.12 -22.97
CA LYS A 154 1.24 13.34 -21.88
C LYS A 154 0.89 11.86 -21.96
N LYS A 155 -0.33 11.53 -22.34
CA LYS A 155 -0.76 10.16 -22.59
C LYS A 155 0.08 9.50 -23.69
N SER A 156 0.33 10.23 -24.80
CA SER A 156 1.20 9.76 -25.88
C SER A 156 2.65 9.55 -25.39
N GLN A 157 3.17 10.44 -24.55
CA GLN A 157 4.50 10.30 -23.95
C GLN A 157 4.59 9.06 -23.05
N MET A 158 3.59 8.80 -22.22
CA MET A 158 3.54 7.59 -21.39
C MET A 158 3.48 6.33 -22.26
N GLN A 159 2.67 6.33 -23.32
CA GLN A 159 2.58 5.22 -24.28
C GLN A 159 3.91 4.96 -25.01
N ALA A 160 4.63 6.03 -25.41
CA ALA A 160 5.95 5.90 -26.01
C ALA A 160 7.00 5.26 -25.06
N ARG A 161 6.79 5.38 -23.75
CA ARG A 161 7.59 4.69 -22.72
C ARG A 161 7.14 3.23 -22.47
N GLY A 162 6.14 2.73 -23.22
CA GLY A 162 5.59 1.39 -23.07
C GLY A 162 4.50 1.27 -21.99
N ILE A 163 4.03 2.38 -21.42
CA ILE A 163 2.95 2.37 -20.42
C ILE A 163 1.62 2.44 -21.17
N THR A 164 0.93 1.31 -21.26
CA THR A 164 -0.36 1.19 -21.96
C THR A 164 -1.56 1.34 -21.03
N ASP A 165 -1.42 0.92 -19.79
CA ASP A 165 -2.45 1.08 -18.76
C ASP A 165 -2.28 2.43 -18.06
N ILE A 166 -3.15 3.38 -18.41
CA ILE A 166 -3.15 4.74 -17.88
C ILE A 166 -4.52 5.02 -17.24
N VAL A 167 -4.52 5.41 -15.97
CA VAL A 167 -5.73 5.86 -15.26
C VAL A 167 -5.76 7.38 -15.30
N VAL A 168 -6.88 7.94 -15.78
CA VAL A 168 -7.11 9.38 -15.85
C VAL A 168 -8.24 9.77 -14.90
N SER A 169 -8.05 10.87 -14.19
CA SER A 169 -9.06 11.50 -13.35
C SER A 169 -8.95 13.01 -13.39
N ALA A 170 -10.06 13.72 -13.22
CA ALA A 170 -10.03 15.19 -13.11
C ALA A 170 -9.25 15.60 -11.85
N HIS A 171 -8.58 16.76 -11.94
CA HIS A 171 -8.03 17.41 -10.76
C HIS A 171 -9.17 17.94 -9.88
N VAL A 172 -9.07 17.66 -8.59
CA VAL A 172 -10.03 18.15 -7.58
C VAL A 172 -9.30 19.11 -6.65
N LYS A 173 -9.82 20.34 -6.54
CA LYS A 173 -9.29 21.32 -5.58
C LYS A 173 -9.73 20.98 -4.16
N GLY A 174 -8.82 21.12 -3.21
CA GLY A 174 -9.04 20.86 -1.81
C GLY A 174 -7.77 20.52 -1.06
N ASP A 175 -7.92 20.18 0.20
CA ASP A 175 -6.81 19.76 1.03
C ASP A 175 -6.40 18.31 0.71
N LEU A 176 -5.14 18.09 0.38
CA LEU A 176 -4.59 16.75 0.29
C LEU A 176 -4.42 16.19 1.71
N VAL A 177 -5.04 15.05 1.96
CA VAL A 177 -4.95 14.33 3.24
C VAL A 177 -4.45 12.92 2.99
N LYS A 178 -3.35 12.55 3.64
CA LYS A 178 -2.86 11.17 3.69
C LYS A 178 -3.52 10.44 4.85
N PHE A 179 -3.96 9.22 4.62
CA PHE A 179 -4.50 8.37 5.67
C PHE A 179 -3.76 7.03 5.75
N TYR A 180 -3.68 6.50 6.96
CA TYR A 180 -3.05 5.22 7.27
C TYR A 180 -3.95 4.42 8.21
N GLY A 181 -4.04 3.10 7.98
CA GLY A 181 -4.85 2.23 8.81
C GLY A 181 -4.35 0.80 8.88
N VAL A 182 -4.82 0.10 9.88
CA VAL A 182 -4.64 -1.35 10.05
C VAL A 182 -6.00 -1.96 10.35
N LEU A 183 -6.50 -2.75 9.43
CA LEU A 183 -7.87 -3.27 9.39
C LEU A 183 -8.26 -3.98 10.70
N GLY A 184 -9.40 -3.59 11.26
CA GLY A 184 -10.00 -4.21 12.44
C GLY A 184 -9.29 -3.94 13.77
N THR A 185 -8.27 -3.07 13.81
CA THR A 185 -7.55 -2.71 15.05
C THR A 185 -8.05 -1.43 15.70
N GLY A 186 -8.82 -0.62 14.96
CA GLY A 186 -9.22 0.73 15.31
C GLY A 186 -8.12 1.79 15.08
N PHE A 187 -6.95 1.37 14.59
CA PHE A 187 -5.90 2.32 14.24
C PHE A 187 -6.21 2.98 12.89
N PHE A 188 -6.39 4.30 12.90
CA PHE A 188 -6.54 5.13 11.73
C PHE A 188 -5.97 6.53 12.00
N ARG A 189 -5.15 7.07 11.10
CA ARG A 189 -4.54 8.39 11.24
C ARG A 189 -4.60 9.16 9.92
N CYS A 190 -4.86 10.45 10.01
CA CYS A 190 -4.88 11.39 8.89
C CYS A 190 -3.80 12.46 9.09
N PHE A 191 -3.14 12.85 8.00
CA PHE A 191 -2.09 13.86 7.99
C PHE A 191 -2.19 14.74 6.75
N TYR A 192 -1.85 16.02 6.91
CA TYR A 192 -1.72 16.96 5.81
C TYR A 192 -0.25 17.04 5.40
N PRO A 193 0.14 16.57 4.19
CA PRO A 193 1.55 16.56 3.76
C PRO A 193 2.17 17.95 3.71
N THR A 194 1.36 18.96 3.36
CA THR A 194 1.79 20.34 3.19
C THR A 194 2.17 21.04 4.50
N ASP A 195 1.72 20.54 5.67
CA ASP A 195 2.06 21.14 6.96
C ASP A 195 3.55 21.01 7.30
N ASP A 196 4.21 19.92 6.84
CA ASP A 196 5.61 19.64 7.15
C ASP A 196 6.53 19.86 5.93
N GLY A 197 5.99 20.39 4.83
CA GLY A 197 6.73 20.52 3.57
C GLY A 197 7.14 19.18 2.94
N GLY A 198 6.57 18.07 3.41
CA GLY A 198 6.84 16.73 2.92
C GLY A 198 6.15 16.45 1.59
N SER A 199 6.93 16.30 0.51
CA SER A 199 6.44 15.89 -0.81
C SER A 199 7.24 14.70 -1.30
N LYS A 200 6.57 13.74 -1.93
CA LYS A 200 7.25 12.60 -2.55
C LYS A 200 7.81 12.96 -3.93
N PHE A 201 7.02 13.65 -4.74
CA PHE A 201 7.34 14.03 -6.12
C PHE A 201 7.16 15.52 -6.43
N GLY A 202 6.71 16.34 -5.48
CA GLY A 202 6.49 17.78 -5.63
C GLY A 202 5.09 18.18 -6.09
N ASP A 203 4.29 17.23 -6.54
CA ASP A 203 2.97 17.49 -7.13
C ASP A 203 1.89 17.81 -6.08
N GLU A 204 2.15 17.50 -4.81
CA GLU A 204 1.30 17.89 -3.69
C GLU A 204 1.11 19.42 -3.59
N ALA A 205 2.08 20.17 -4.12
CA ALA A 205 2.02 21.63 -4.18
C ALA A 205 0.89 22.18 -5.08
N LEU A 206 0.36 21.39 -6.03
CA LEU A 206 -0.74 21.82 -6.92
C LEU A 206 -2.04 22.09 -6.17
N ASN A 207 -2.27 21.44 -5.02
CA ASN A 207 -3.40 21.74 -4.14
C ASN A 207 -3.12 22.89 -3.17
N GLY A 208 -1.89 23.43 -3.16
CA GLY A 208 -1.49 24.53 -2.29
C GLY A 208 -1.33 24.13 -0.83
N LYS A 209 -1.31 25.13 0.05
CA LYS A 209 -1.25 24.94 1.50
C LYS A 209 -2.60 24.44 2.00
N ALA A 210 -2.61 23.50 2.94
CA ALA A 210 -3.86 23.00 3.53
C ALA A 210 -4.61 24.12 4.27
N HIS A 211 -5.93 24.16 4.06
CA HIS A 211 -6.87 25.04 4.74
C HIS A 211 -7.47 24.38 5.98
N HIS A 212 -7.22 23.07 6.16
CA HIS A 212 -7.79 22.24 7.23
C HIS A 212 -9.33 22.24 7.23
N TYR A 213 -9.92 22.06 6.05
CA TYR A 213 -11.36 21.94 5.92
C TYR A 213 -11.90 20.82 6.82
N ALA A 214 -12.95 21.14 7.57
CA ALA A 214 -13.59 20.14 8.43
C ALA A 214 -14.27 19.05 7.58
N PHE A 215 -14.06 17.79 7.95
CA PHE A 215 -14.70 16.64 7.30
C PHE A 215 -14.93 15.50 8.30
N GLN A 216 -15.74 14.52 7.91
CA GLN A 216 -16.07 13.37 8.75
C GLN A 216 -14.98 12.30 8.65
N THR A 217 -13.94 12.39 9.47
CA THR A 217 -12.83 11.40 9.50
C THR A 217 -13.34 9.98 9.76
N ALA A 218 -14.39 9.80 10.56
CA ALA A 218 -15.00 8.49 10.81
C ALA A 218 -15.58 7.88 9.54
N CYS A 219 -16.17 8.67 8.64
CA CYS A 219 -16.68 8.21 7.35
C CYS A 219 -15.54 7.79 6.43
N LEU A 220 -14.44 8.53 6.37
CA LEU A 220 -13.25 8.16 5.62
C LEU A 220 -12.65 6.85 6.17
N HIS A 221 -12.55 6.70 7.49
CA HIS A 221 -12.06 5.48 8.14
C HIS A 221 -12.91 4.26 7.74
N GLN A 222 -14.23 4.37 7.89
CA GLN A 222 -15.15 3.28 7.52
C GLN A 222 -15.04 2.91 6.04
N GLN A 223 -14.94 3.90 5.15
CA GLN A 223 -14.77 3.67 3.71
C GLN A 223 -13.41 3.00 3.41
N ALA A 224 -12.34 3.43 4.08
CA ALA A 224 -11.01 2.85 3.91
C ALA A 224 -10.95 1.41 4.44
N GLU A 225 -11.59 1.09 5.57
CA GLU A 225 -11.70 -0.28 6.08
C GLU A 225 -12.53 -1.18 5.15
N GLN A 226 -13.64 -0.67 4.60
CA GLN A 226 -14.42 -1.41 3.61
C GLN A 226 -13.59 -1.72 2.36
N LEU A 227 -12.82 -0.73 1.86
CA LEU A 227 -11.96 -0.91 0.71
C LEU A 227 -10.83 -1.91 1.01
N ALA A 228 -10.18 -1.79 2.18
CA ALA A 228 -9.14 -2.70 2.64
C ALA A 228 -9.65 -4.15 2.71
N ALA A 229 -10.81 -4.37 3.31
CA ALA A 229 -11.44 -5.69 3.42
C ALA A 229 -11.76 -6.29 2.04
N GLN A 230 -12.32 -5.49 1.11
CA GLN A 230 -12.64 -5.94 -0.25
C GLN A 230 -11.39 -6.18 -1.10
N ALA A 231 -10.32 -5.42 -0.89
CA ALA A 231 -9.02 -5.64 -1.53
C ALA A 231 -8.27 -6.85 -0.95
N GLY A 232 -8.57 -7.26 0.28
CA GLY A 232 -7.82 -8.30 1.00
C GLY A 232 -6.51 -7.76 1.59
N ILE A 233 -6.52 -6.49 2.00
CA ILE A 233 -5.37 -5.78 2.58
C ILE A 233 -5.63 -5.50 4.05
N LEU A 234 -4.71 -5.86 4.92
CA LEU A 234 -4.79 -5.62 6.36
C LEU A 234 -4.04 -4.35 6.79
N VAL A 235 -2.91 -4.08 6.16
CA VAL A 235 -2.06 -2.91 6.43
C VAL A 235 -2.13 -2.00 5.22
N TYR A 236 -2.72 -0.83 5.36
CA TYR A 236 -3.08 0.02 4.23
C TYR A 236 -2.82 1.51 4.48
N GLY A 237 -2.82 2.26 3.41
CA GLY A 237 -2.84 3.71 3.41
C GLY A 237 -3.34 4.26 2.09
N GLY A 238 -3.50 5.56 2.03
CA GLY A 238 -3.96 6.21 0.81
C GLY A 238 -3.97 7.72 0.94
N ASP A 239 -4.47 8.34 -0.11
CA ASP A 239 -4.59 9.78 -0.23
C ASP A 239 -6.05 10.15 -0.57
N CYS A 240 -6.55 11.23 0.00
CA CYS A 240 -7.84 11.80 -0.39
C CYS A 240 -7.75 13.33 -0.50
N ILE A 241 -8.67 13.91 -1.26
CA ILE A 241 -8.85 15.36 -1.32
C ILE A 241 -10.10 15.72 -0.53
N VAL A 242 -9.98 16.62 0.44
CA VAL A 242 -11.08 17.17 1.23
C VAL A 242 -11.42 18.54 0.68
N ARG A 243 -12.69 18.74 0.26
CA ARG A 243 -13.19 19.99 -0.31
C ARG A 243 -13.66 20.96 0.77
N ALA A 244 -13.85 22.21 0.41
CA ALA A 244 -14.32 23.26 1.30
C ALA A 244 -15.72 22.99 1.92
N ASP A 245 -16.54 22.17 1.26
CA ASP A 245 -17.85 21.76 1.76
C ASP A 245 -17.82 20.55 2.70
N GLY A 246 -16.62 20.05 3.03
CA GLY A 246 -16.43 18.90 3.90
C GLY A 246 -16.60 17.54 3.19
N THR A 247 -16.94 17.52 1.90
CA THR A 247 -16.92 16.27 1.11
C THR A 247 -15.49 15.88 0.79
N TYR A 248 -15.26 14.58 0.55
CA TYR A 248 -13.93 14.10 0.15
C TYR A 248 -14.02 13.11 -1.02
N CYS A 249 -12.89 12.91 -1.69
CA CYS A 249 -12.72 11.83 -2.66
C CYS A 249 -11.35 11.16 -2.47
N VAL A 250 -11.34 9.83 -2.53
CA VAL A 250 -10.12 9.01 -2.45
C VAL A 250 -9.44 9.04 -3.81
N ILE A 251 -8.16 9.39 -3.84
CA ILE A 251 -7.36 9.51 -5.07
C ILE A 251 -6.26 8.47 -5.18
N ASP A 252 -5.98 7.76 -4.09
CA ASP A 252 -5.01 6.67 -4.03
C ASP A 252 -5.28 5.74 -2.86
N PHE A 253 -4.99 4.44 -3.04
CA PHE A 253 -5.04 3.44 -1.98
C PHE A 253 -3.94 2.41 -2.19
N ASN A 254 -3.15 2.15 -1.17
CA ASN A 254 -1.94 1.35 -1.25
C ASN A 254 -1.83 0.35 -0.11
N ASP A 255 -1.20 -0.79 -0.40
CA ASP A 255 -0.70 -1.71 0.59
C ASP A 255 0.51 -1.11 1.32
N TRP A 256 0.65 -1.46 2.58
CA TRP A 256 1.80 -1.21 3.45
C TRP A 256 2.55 0.12 3.21
N PRO A 257 2.00 1.27 3.65
CA PRO A 257 2.70 2.56 3.57
C PRO A 257 3.84 2.64 4.60
N SER A 258 4.66 3.68 4.50
CA SER A 258 5.82 3.88 5.38
C SER A 258 5.48 4.27 6.82
N PHE A 259 4.26 4.74 7.08
CA PHE A 259 3.79 5.24 8.39
C PHE A 259 4.74 6.25 9.05
N SER A 260 5.49 7.01 8.28
CA SER A 260 6.62 7.81 8.77
C SER A 260 6.25 8.82 9.88
N ARG A 261 4.97 9.23 9.95
CA ARG A 261 4.46 10.20 10.95
C ARG A 261 3.82 9.54 12.19
N CYS A 262 3.55 8.24 12.16
CA CYS A 262 2.89 7.50 13.22
C CYS A 262 3.45 6.08 13.37
N ARG A 263 4.75 5.92 13.13
CA ARG A 263 5.43 4.62 13.02
C ARG A 263 5.22 3.73 14.23
N GLU A 264 5.41 4.27 15.44
CA GLU A 264 5.33 3.49 16.66
C GLU A 264 3.92 2.95 16.88
N GLU A 265 2.91 3.84 16.79
CA GLU A 265 1.50 3.43 16.93
C GLU A 265 1.08 2.46 15.82
N ALA A 266 1.55 2.66 14.58
CA ALA A 266 1.29 1.78 13.46
C ALA A 266 1.93 0.40 13.67
N ALA A 267 3.17 0.34 14.16
CA ALA A 267 3.83 -0.92 14.45
C ALA A 267 3.10 -1.72 15.54
N ASP A 268 2.60 -1.05 16.60
CA ASP A 268 1.78 -1.68 17.62
C ASP A 268 0.48 -2.25 17.04
N ALA A 269 -0.20 -1.48 16.19
CA ALA A 269 -1.42 -1.91 15.53
C ALA A 269 -1.19 -3.07 14.55
N ILE A 270 -0.09 -3.03 13.78
CA ILE A 270 0.29 -4.11 12.85
C ILE A 270 0.54 -5.40 13.63
N VAL A 271 1.34 -5.35 14.70
CA VAL A 271 1.61 -6.54 15.53
C VAL A 271 0.32 -7.08 16.15
N LYS A 272 -0.55 -6.19 16.67
CA LYS A 272 -1.87 -6.60 17.16
C LYS A 272 -2.66 -7.35 16.08
N ARG A 273 -2.73 -6.83 14.86
CA ARG A 273 -3.46 -7.49 13.75
C ARG A 273 -2.82 -8.80 13.36
N VAL A 274 -1.49 -8.87 13.31
CA VAL A 274 -0.73 -10.09 13.05
C VAL A 274 -1.11 -11.19 14.05
N MET A 275 -1.15 -10.86 15.34
CA MET A 275 -1.51 -11.83 16.38
C MET A 275 -2.97 -12.28 16.28
N MET A 276 -3.90 -11.38 15.97
CA MET A 276 -5.32 -11.74 15.72
C MET A 276 -5.44 -12.73 14.56
N GLU A 277 -4.73 -12.52 13.45
CA GLU A 277 -4.73 -13.43 12.31
C GLU A 277 -4.22 -14.84 12.67
N MET A 278 -3.22 -14.93 13.54
CA MET A 278 -2.68 -16.22 13.99
C MET A 278 -3.65 -16.95 14.92
N GLU A 279 -4.36 -16.23 15.78
CA GLU A 279 -5.40 -16.81 16.66
C GLU A 279 -6.56 -17.36 15.84
N GLU A 280 -7.06 -16.60 14.85
CA GLU A 280 -8.14 -17.03 13.95
C GLU A 280 -7.75 -18.30 13.14
N CYS A 281 -6.49 -18.44 12.73
CA CYS A 281 -6.00 -19.63 12.06
C CYS A 281 -5.98 -20.86 12.98
N ASN A 282 -5.56 -20.69 14.23
CA ASN A 282 -5.52 -21.78 15.21
C ASN A 282 -6.91 -22.28 15.59
N GLU A 283 -7.91 -21.40 15.65
CA GLU A 283 -9.30 -21.76 15.94
C GLU A 283 -9.96 -22.58 14.78
N LYS A 284 -9.66 -22.22 13.54
CA LYS A 284 -10.16 -22.94 12.35
C LYS A 284 -9.52 -24.31 12.13
N SER A 285 -8.39 -24.56 12.77
CA SER A 285 -7.64 -25.82 12.67
C SER A 285 -7.99 -26.81 13.79
N ARG A 286 -8.84 -26.42 14.74
CA ARG A 286 -9.41 -27.25 15.81
C ARG A 286 -10.81 -27.70 15.45
#